data_02652fabd6e83c0b6b12d8b58a9b246f
#
_entry.id   02652fabd6e83c0b6b12d8b58a9b246f
#
_cell.length_a   1.000
_cell.length_b   1.000
_cell.length_c   1.000
_cell.angle_alpha   90.00
_cell.angle_beta   90.00
_cell.angle_gamma   90.00
#
_symmetry.space_group_name_H-M   'P 1'
#
loop_
_entity.id
_entity.type
_entity.pdbx_description
1 polymer ?
#
loop_
_entity_poly.entity_id
_entity_poly.type
_entity_poly.pdbx_seq_one_letter_code
_entity_poly.pdbx_strand_id
1 'polypeptide(L)'
;MKKYILVLLFSVSVTHSQTFQVEKLNGNVKMLSSNSNTWQQVKSKMILNENDVVSTDKNSSVLIKGNDLSFTLKESSAITVANIKNMTLDELILALAMENVMNTPRKKGNEKSDNTGVYGDKISKETLSTLNSNDFGMKRLNGAKQLAENGMKESAIVASKEVYRKYPDTKKDAESRIYFADLLFGSGLYEESYDEYTEIKLLELKSEQKSHVNEKLEQINKKLINK
;
A
#
# COMPACT_ATOMS: atom_id res chain seq x y z
N MET A 1 18.99 -13.39 -60.82
CA MET A 1 17.89 -13.04 -59.88
C MET A 1 18.35 -13.38 -58.46
N LYS A 2 18.72 -12.36 -57.67
CA LYS A 2 19.16 -12.54 -56.26
C LYS A 2 17.93 -12.52 -55.36
N LYS A 3 17.64 -13.62 -54.68
CA LYS A 3 16.56 -13.73 -53.68
C LYS A 3 17.08 -13.20 -52.35
N TYR A 4 16.53 -12.07 -51.87
CA TYR A 4 16.77 -11.56 -50.54
C TYR A 4 15.82 -12.27 -49.58
N ILE A 5 16.34 -13.08 -48.65
CA ILE A 5 15.59 -13.66 -47.53
C ILE A 5 15.57 -12.63 -46.42
N LEU A 6 14.40 -12.03 -46.21
CA LEU A 6 14.14 -11.12 -45.08
C LEU A 6 13.89 -11.99 -43.83
N VAL A 7 14.88 -12.07 -42.94
CA VAL A 7 14.74 -12.73 -41.64
C VAL A 7 14.10 -11.72 -40.68
N LEU A 8 12.82 -11.89 -40.39
CA LEU A 8 12.09 -11.10 -39.40
C LEU A 8 12.45 -11.66 -38.01
N LEU A 9 13.35 -10.99 -37.31
CA LEU A 9 13.64 -11.26 -35.89
C LEU A 9 12.46 -10.83 -35.02
N PHE A 10 11.62 -11.78 -34.64
CA PHE A 10 10.61 -11.59 -33.60
C PHE A 10 11.32 -11.53 -32.25
N SER A 11 11.52 -10.33 -31.71
CA SER A 11 11.94 -10.14 -30.31
C SER A 11 10.77 -10.47 -29.41
N VAL A 12 10.76 -11.67 -28.84
CA VAL A 12 9.82 -12.06 -27.78
C VAL A 12 10.25 -11.31 -26.51
N SER A 13 9.53 -10.25 -26.19
CA SER A 13 9.66 -9.57 -24.89
C SER A 13 9.11 -10.51 -23.82
N VAL A 14 10.00 -11.19 -23.09
CA VAL A 14 9.63 -11.98 -21.93
C VAL A 14 9.26 -10.99 -20.81
N THR A 15 7.98 -10.77 -20.62
CA THR A 15 7.49 -10.05 -19.44
C THR A 15 7.77 -10.92 -18.22
N HIS A 16 8.77 -10.57 -17.42
CA HIS A 16 9.02 -11.21 -16.13
C HIS A 16 7.88 -10.80 -15.20
N SER A 17 6.89 -11.67 -15.03
CA SER A 17 5.94 -11.55 -13.93
C SER A 17 6.71 -11.68 -12.61
N GLN A 18 6.56 -10.70 -11.74
CA GLN A 18 7.17 -10.73 -10.42
C GLN A 18 6.52 -11.85 -9.61
N THR A 19 7.27 -12.91 -9.32
CA THR A 19 6.78 -14.00 -8.49
C THR A 19 7.39 -13.95 -7.10
N PHE A 20 6.54 -13.92 -6.10
CA PHE A 20 6.92 -14.02 -4.71
C PHE A 20 6.60 -15.41 -4.18
N GLN A 21 7.39 -15.89 -3.24
CA GLN A 21 7.20 -17.19 -2.61
C GLN A 21 7.28 -17.06 -1.09
N VAL A 22 6.43 -17.82 -0.41
CA VAL A 22 6.49 -17.99 1.04
C VAL A 22 7.67 -18.89 1.40
N GLU A 23 8.67 -18.33 2.09
CA GLU A 23 9.84 -19.09 2.52
C GLU A 23 9.63 -19.76 3.87
N LYS A 24 9.24 -18.97 4.87
CA LYS A 24 8.98 -19.43 6.23
C LYS A 24 7.70 -18.81 6.75
N LEU A 25 6.98 -19.52 7.56
CA LEU A 25 5.82 -19.03 8.28
C LEU A 25 5.78 -19.58 9.70
N ASN A 26 5.21 -18.79 10.59
CA ASN A 26 4.92 -19.18 11.96
C ASN A 26 3.49 -18.73 12.32
N GLY A 27 2.76 -19.55 13.04
CA GLY A 27 1.41 -19.25 13.48
C GLY A 27 0.35 -19.29 12.36
N ASN A 28 -0.68 -18.47 12.49
CA ASN A 28 -1.82 -18.43 11.58
C ASN A 28 -1.63 -17.33 10.53
N VAL A 29 -1.36 -17.75 9.31
CA VAL A 29 -1.17 -16.85 8.15
C VAL A 29 -2.18 -17.22 7.07
N LYS A 30 -2.95 -16.25 6.62
CA LYS A 30 -3.99 -16.43 5.61
C LYS A 30 -3.68 -15.57 4.39
N MET A 31 -4.15 -16.02 3.24
CA MET A 31 -4.07 -15.30 1.98
C MET A 31 -5.47 -15.19 1.38
N LEU A 32 -5.77 -14.02 0.83
CA LEU A 32 -6.88 -13.79 -0.07
C LEU A 32 -6.32 -13.65 -1.48
N SER A 33 -6.61 -14.61 -2.32
CA SER A 33 -6.19 -14.55 -3.72
C SER A 33 -7.09 -13.60 -4.51
N SER A 34 -6.51 -12.91 -5.48
CA SER A 34 -7.26 -12.05 -6.41
C SER A 34 -8.36 -12.77 -7.19
N ASN A 35 -8.22 -14.09 -7.36
CA ASN A 35 -9.16 -14.95 -8.08
C ASN A 35 -10.11 -15.70 -7.14
N SER A 36 -10.06 -15.44 -5.84
CA SER A 36 -10.88 -16.13 -4.83
C SER A 36 -11.46 -15.12 -3.85
N ASN A 37 -12.71 -15.36 -3.47
CA ASN A 37 -13.42 -14.56 -2.48
C ASN A 37 -13.34 -15.15 -1.06
N THR A 38 -12.46 -16.11 -0.85
CA THR A 38 -12.29 -16.80 0.44
C THR A 38 -10.85 -16.77 0.90
N TRP A 39 -10.66 -16.57 2.20
CA TRP A 39 -9.36 -16.66 2.83
C TRP A 39 -8.87 -18.11 2.84
N GLN A 40 -7.65 -18.31 2.40
CA GLN A 40 -6.97 -19.61 2.37
C GLN A 40 -5.79 -19.60 3.33
N GLN A 41 -5.53 -20.76 3.94
CA GLN A 41 -4.35 -20.94 4.78
C GLN A 41 -3.08 -20.92 3.91
N VAL A 42 -2.12 -20.10 4.29
CA VAL A 42 -0.81 -20.03 3.62
C VAL A 42 0.04 -21.24 4.02
N LYS A 43 0.79 -21.77 3.06
CA LYS A 43 1.75 -22.86 3.25
C LYS A 43 3.15 -22.43 2.83
N SER A 44 4.18 -23.06 3.42
CA SER A 44 5.56 -22.85 2.96
C SER A 44 5.69 -23.25 1.48
N LYS A 45 6.54 -22.51 0.76
CA LYS A 45 6.76 -22.62 -0.70
C LYS A 45 5.54 -22.27 -1.58
N MET A 46 4.47 -21.74 -1.00
CA MET A 46 3.35 -21.22 -1.80
C MET A 46 3.80 -20.01 -2.62
N ILE A 47 3.42 -20.00 -3.89
CA ILE A 47 3.65 -18.87 -4.80
C ILE A 47 2.53 -17.85 -4.55
N LEU A 48 2.91 -16.58 -4.50
CA LEU A 48 2.02 -15.44 -4.30
C LEU A 48 2.01 -14.59 -5.57
N ASN A 49 0.83 -14.18 -5.99
CA ASN A 49 0.66 -13.23 -7.08
C ASN A 49 0.62 -11.79 -6.56
N GLU A 50 0.89 -10.82 -7.41
CA GLU A 50 0.94 -9.40 -7.04
C GLU A 50 -0.34 -8.90 -6.35
N ASN A 51 -1.50 -9.36 -6.82
CA ASN A 51 -2.79 -8.91 -6.29
C ASN A 51 -3.28 -9.71 -5.07
N ASP A 52 -2.51 -10.70 -4.62
CA ASP A 52 -2.86 -11.45 -3.41
C ASP A 52 -2.64 -10.58 -2.17
N VAL A 53 -3.51 -10.76 -1.18
CA VAL A 53 -3.38 -10.11 0.13
C VAL A 53 -3.00 -11.16 1.16
N VAL A 54 -1.87 -10.96 1.81
CA VAL A 54 -1.40 -11.83 2.91
C VAL A 54 -1.71 -11.16 4.25
N SER A 55 -2.26 -11.91 5.19
CA SER A 55 -2.59 -11.45 6.54
C SER A 55 -2.08 -12.40 7.59
N THR A 56 -1.51 -11.84 8.64
CA THR A 56 -1.05 -12.54 9.84
C THR A 56 -1.97 -12.24 11.02
N ASP A 57 -2.21 -13.24 11.85
CA ASP A 57 -2.87 -13.04 13.11
C ASP A 57 -1.85 -12.74 14.23
N LYS A 58 -2.31 -12.61 15.46
CA LYS A 58 -1.46 -12.41 16.64
C LYS A 58 -0.47 -13.57 16.80
N ASN A 59 0.77 -13.26 17.21
CA ASN A 59 1.87 -14.22 17.35
C ASN A 59 2.20 -14.99 16.05
N SER A 60 1.94 -14.40 14.91
CA SER A 60 2.16 -15.02 13.60
C SER A 60 3.10 -14.18 12.75
N SER A 61 3.82 -14.83 11.85
CA SER A 61 4.71 -14.12 10.91
C SER A 61 4.92 -14.94 9.65
N VAL A 62 5.28 -14.27 8.56
CA VAL A 62 5.64 -14.91 7.30
C VAL A 62 6.79 -14.19 6.63
N LEU A 63 7.77 -14.96 6.15
CA LEU A 63 8.86 -14.49 5.32
C LEU A 63 8.51 -14.75 3.86
N ILE A 64 8.43 -13.68 3.09
CA ILE A 64 8.12 -13.67 1.66
C ILE A 64 9.39 -13.27 0.92
N LYS A 65 9.77 -14.04 -0.10
CA LYS A 65 10.92 -13.75 -0.96
C LYS A 65 10.52 -13.72 -2.43
N GLY A 66 11.16 -12.84 -3.18
CA GLY A 66 11.02 -12.74 -4.64
C GLY A 66 11.76 -11.52 -5.15
N ASN A 67 12.21 -11.56 -6.42
CA ASN A 67 12.86 -10.44 -7.10
C ASN A 67 14.01 -9.80 -6.30
N ASP A 68 14.88 -10.62 -5.73
CA ASP A 68 15.99 -10.20 -4.86
C ASP A 68 15.55 -9.46 -3.57
N LEU A 69 14.25 -9.43 -3.29
CA LEU A 69 13.67 -8.87 -2.07
C LEU A 69 13.35 -9.97 -1.06
N SER A 70 13.48 -9.60 0.19
CA SER A 70 13.09 -10.41 1.34
C SER A 70 12.27 -9.54 2.28
N PHE A 71 11.03 -9.93 2.56
CA PHE A 71 10.10 -9.16 3.39
C PHE A 71 9.49 -10.05 4.46
N THR A 72 9.57 -9.60 5.70
CA THR A 72 8.93 -10.28 6.83
C THR A 72 7.68 -9.52 7.26
N LEU A 73 6.51 -10.14 7.06
CA LEU A 73 5.27 -9.65 7.64
C LEU A 73 5.12 -10.23 9.05
N LYS A 74 5.17 -9.36 10.05
CA LYS A 74 5.03 -9.68 11.47
C LYS A 74 3.55 -9.82 11.85
N GLU A 75 3.27 -10.08 13.10
CA GLU A 75 1.93 -10.30 13.64
C GLU A 75 0.95 -9.15 13.41
N SER A 76 -0.33 -9.47 13.44
CA SER A 76 -1.46 -8.52 13.37
C SER A 76 -1.35 -7.54 12.21
N SER A 77 -0.94 -8.05 11.05
CA SER A 77 -0.62 -7.24 9.87
C SER A 77 -1.24 -7.82 8.61
N ALA A 78 -1.38 -6.99 7.58
CA ALA A 78 -1.77 -7.44 6.25
C ALA A 78 -1.08 -6.59 5.17
N ILE A 79 -0.76 -7.21 4.03
CA ILE A 79 -0.12 -6.54 2.90
C ILE A 79 -0.63 -7.08 1.58
N THR A 80 -0.79 -6.22 0.59
CA THR A 80 -0.91 -6.65 -0.81
C THR A 80 0.49 -6.93 -1.33
N VAL A 81 0.69 -8.06 -1.99
CA VAL A 81 2.02 -8.50 -2.46
C VAL A 81 2.65 -7.47 -3.41
N ALA A 82 1.86 -6.81 -4.26
CA ALA A 82 2.34 -5.73 -5.13
C ALA A 82 3.02 -4.55 -4.41
N ASN A 83 2.76 -4.39 -3.12
CA ASN A 83 3.40 -3.34 -2.32
C ASN A 83 4.82 -3.72 -1.85
N ILE A 84 5.21 -5.00 -1.98
CA ILE A 84 6.55 -5.49 -1.61
C ILE A 84 7.49 -5.17 -2.78
N LYS A 85 7.93 -3.94 -2.88
CA LYS A 85 8.86 -3.48 -3.92
C LYS A 85 9.65 -2.26 -3.46
N ASN A 86 10.84 -2.10 -4.03
CA ASN A 86 11.54 -0.83 -3.96
C ASN A 86 10.91 0.11 -4.99
N MET A 87 10.75 1.36 -4.60
CA MET A 87 10.28 2.43 -5.47
C MET A 87 11.29 3.58 -5.43
N THR A 88 11.43 4.27 -6.55
CA THR A 88 12.15 5.54 -6.62
C THR A 88 11.27 6.69 -6.11
N LEU A 89 11.90 7.84 -5.83
CA LEU A 89 11.16 9.04 -5.45
C LEU A 89 10.20 9.50 -6.56
N ASP A 90 10.61 9.40 -7.83
CA ASP A 90 9.78 9.78 -8.97
C ASP A 90 8.53 8.88 -9.09
N GLU A 91 8.69 7.58 -8.87
CA GLU A 91 7.55 6.64 -8.81
C GLU A 91 6.62 6.94 -7.64
N LEU A 92 7.16 7.34 -6.49
CA LEU A 92 6.35 7.78 -5.34
C LEU A 92 5.55 9.04 -5.71
N ILE A 93 6.18 10.06 -6.27
CA ILE A 93 5.51 11.31 -6.68
C ILE A 93 4.37 11.00 -7.66
N LEU A 94 4.62 10.17 -8.66
CA LEU A 94 3.60 9.73 -9.61
C LEU A 94 2.45 9.00 -8.91
N ALA A 95 2.74 8.07 -8.00
CA ALA A 95 1.73 7.33 -7.26
C ALA A 95 0.87 8.25 -6.37
N LEU A 96 1.47 9.24 -5.71
CA LEU A 96 0.74 10.24 -4.91
C LEU A 96 -0.16 11.12 -5.78
N ALA A 97 0.31 11.54 -6.95
CA ALA A 97 -0.51 12.28 -7.90
C ALA A 97 -1.72 11.47 -8.37
N MET A 98 -1.54 10.17 -8.64
CA MET A 98 -2.65 9.26 -8.99
C MET A 98 -3.65 9.07 -7.84
N GLU A 99 -3.18 8.92 -6.60
CA GLU A 99 -4.05 8.86 -5.41
C GLU A 99 -4.86 10.14 -5.23
N ASN A 100 -4.28 11.30 -5.45
CA ASN A 100 -4.98 12.59 -5.40
C ASN A 100 -6.11 12.67 -6.44
N VAL A 101 -5.86 12.19 -7.67
CA VAL A 101 -6.90 12.11 -8.72
C VAL A 101 -8.02 11.15 -8.31
N MET A 102 -7.70 9.99 -7.74
CA MET A 102 -8.70 9.02 -7.27
C MET A 102 -9.53 9.55 -6.09
N ASN A 103 -8.95 10.41 -5.26
CA ASN A 103 -9.62 11.02 -4.10
C ASN A 103 -10.48 12.24 -4.49
N THR A 104 -10.30 12.81 -5.70
CA THR A 104 -11.06 13.98 -6.13
C THR A 104 -12.53 13.60 -6.35
N PRO A 105 -13.50 14.28 -5.68
CA PRO A 105 -14.91 14.02 -5.88
C PRO A 105 -15.28 14.24 -7.35
N ARG A 106 -15.76 13.20 -8.02
CA ARG A 106 -16.33 13.35 -9.36
C ARG A 106 -17.55 14.25 -9.27
N LYS A 107 -17.55 15.41 -9.95
CA LYS A 107 -18.76 16.19 -10.14
C LYS A 107 -19.79 15.26 -10.79
N LYS A 108 -20.91 15.01 -10.12
CA LYS A 108 -22.04 14.31 -10.71
C LYS A 108 -22.55 15.18 -11.86
N GLY A 109 -22.04 14.94 -13.07
CA GLY A 109 -22.71 15.36 -14.28
C GLY A 109 -24.03 14.61 -14.35
N ASN A 110 -25.10 15.28 -14.75
CA ASN A 110 -26.45 14.70 -14.97
C ASN A 110 -26.47 13.76 -16.19
N GLU A 111 -25.53 12.88 -16.32
CA GLU A 111 -25.57 11.81 -17.31
C GLU A 111 -25.82 10.50 -16.57
N LYS A 112 -27.05 9.98 -16.75
CA LYS A 112 -27.37 8.58 -16.49
C LYS A 112 -26.48 7.72 -17.38
N SER A 113 -25.30 7.38 -16.91
CA SER A 113 -24.55 6.26 -17.42
C SER A 113 -25.09 5.01 -16.72
N ASP A 114 -26.12 4.44 -17.32
CA ASP A 114 -26.51 3.06 -17.03
C ASP A 114 -25.35 2.15 -17.46
N ASN A 115 -24.99 1.24 -16.58
CA ASN A 115 -24.10 0.08 -16.78
C ASN A 115 -22.61 0.34 -16.96
N THR A 116 -21.92 0.56 -15.85
CA THR A 116 -20.73 -0.24 -15.61
C THR A 116 -21.16 -1.43 -14.75
N GLY A 117 -21.45 -2.53 -15.40
CA GLY A 117 -21.56 -3.81 -14.71
C GLY A 117 -20.20 -4.10 -14.08
N VAL A 118 -20.10 -3.82 -12.79
CA VAL A 118 -19.06 -4.42 -11.97
C VAL A 118 -19.31 -5.92 -12.10
N TYR A 119 -18.43 -6.61 -12.76
CA TYR A 119 -18.34 -8.07 -12.69
C TYR A 119 -18.09 -8.40 -11.23
N GLY A 120 -19.18 -8.46 -10.47
CA GLY A 120 -19.18 -8.84 -9.07
C GLY A 120 -19.10 -10.34 -9.00
N ASP A 121 -17.88 -10.87 -8.93
CA ASP A 121 -17.68 -12.17 -8.31
C ASP A 121 -18.35 -12.12 -6.94
N LYS A 122 -19.14 -13.14 -6.62
CA LYS A 122 -19.94 -13.23 -5.38
C LYS A 122 -18.98 -13.36 -4.18
N ILE A 123 -18.45 -12.23 -3.72
CA ILE A 123 -17.65 -12.19 -2.49
C ILE A 123 -18.55 -12.67 -1.35
N SER A 124 -18.10 -13.63 -0.57
CA SER A 124 -18.84 -14.10 0.60
C SER A 124 -19.08 -12.95 1.58
N LYS A 125 -20.23 -12.93 2.25
CA LYS A 125 -20.53 -11.91 3.26
C LYS A 125 -19.45 -11.80 4.33
N GLU A 126 -18.87 -12.92 4.72
CA GLU A 126 -17.80 -12.99 5.73
C GLU A 126 -16.52 -12.31 5.21
N THR A 127 -16.09 -12.62 3.98
CA THR A 127 -14.92 -11.98 3.37
C THR A 127 -15.14 -10.48 3.21
N LEU A 128 -16.34 -10.07 2.75
CA LEU A 128 -16.66 -8.66 2.58
C LEU A 128 -16.67 -7.91 3.92
N SER A 129 -17.23 -8.49 4.98
CA SER A 129 -17.22 -7.88 6.32
C SER A 129 -15.81 -7.75 6.87
N THR A 130 -14.97 -8.76 6.68
CA THR A 130 -13.56 -8.74 7.10
C THR A 130 -12.78 -7.67 6.35
N LEU A 131 -12.90 -7.63 5.03
CA LEU A 131 -12.18 -6.67 4.19
C LEU A 131 -12.58 -5.21 4.42
N ASN A 132 -13.81 -4.96 4.86
CA ASN A 132 -14.32 -3.63 5.11
C ASN A 132 -14.24 -3.23 6.60
N SER A 133 -13.67 -4.08 7.46
CA SER A 133 -13.53 -3.77 8.87
C SER A 133 -12.40 -2.76 9.13
N ASN A 134 -12.60 -1.88 10.12
CA ASN A 134 -11.55 -0.99 10.59
C ASN A 134 -10.33 -1.79 11.12
N ASP A 135 -10.56 -2.91 11.76
CA ASP A 135 -9.51 -3.81 12.24
C ASP A 135 -8.61 -4.32 11.10
N PHE A 136 -9.21 -4.63 9.95
CA PHE A 136 -8.43 -5.01 8.78
C PHE A 136 -7.66 -3.82 8.19
N GLY A 137 -8.23 -2.64 8.19
CA GLY A 137 -7.54 -1.39 7.84
C GLY A 137 -6.31 -1.16 8.72
N MET A 138 -6.43 -1.37 10.03
CA MET A 138 -5.29 -1.26 10.97
C MET A 138 -4.23 -2.33 10.71
N LYS A 139 -4.61 -3.59 10.42
CA LYS A 139 -3.65 -4.63 10.00
C LYS A 139 -2.89 -4.20 8.73
N ARG A 140 -3.55 -3.55 7.78
CA ARG A 140 -2.91 -3.03 6.56
C ARG A 140 -1.95 -1.87 6.85
N LEU A 141 -2.28 -0.96 7.77
CA LEU A 141 -1.33 0.07 8.22
C LEU A 141 -0.11 -0.53 8.89
N ASN A 142 -0.29 -1.56 9.73
CA ASN A 142 0.83 -2.29 10.32
C ASN A 142 1.73 -2.93 9.25
N GLY A 143 1.15 -3.53 8.22
CA GLY A 143 1.91 -4.06 7.08
C GLY A 143 2.68 -2.96 6.33
N ALA A 144 2.05 -1.81 6.12
CA ALA A 144 2.71 -0.66 5.51
C ALA A 144 3.88 -0.12 6.36
N LYS A 145 3.74 -0.03 7.69
CA LYS A 145 4.86 0.33 8.59
C LYS A 145 6.04 -0.62 8.42
N GLN A 146 5.76 -1.93 8.30
CA GLN A 146 6.78 -2.95 8.12
C GLN A 146 7.49 -2.87 6.76
N LEU A 147 6.84 -2.38 5.70
CA LEU A 147 7.56 -2.05 4.46
C LEU A 147 8.67 -1.02 4.72
N ALA A 148 8.36 0.06 5.44
CA ALA A 148 9.36 1.08 5.77
C ALA A 148 10.48 0.53 6.67
N GLU A 149 10.16 -0.32 7.65
CA GLU A 149 11.14 -1.01 8.50
C GLU A 149 12.08 -1.91 7.68
N ASN A 150 11.63 -2.44 6.55
CA ASN A 150 12.43 -3.23 5.61
C ASN A 150 13.07 -2.39 4.50
N GLY A 151 13.09 -1.06 4.63
CA GLY A 151 13.77 -0.14 3.70
C GLY A 151 12.92 0.31 2.51
N MET A 152 11.68 -0.17 2.37
CA MET A 152 10.75 0.16 1.28
C MET A 152 9.84 1.35 1.68
N LYS A 153 10.45 2.50 1.99
CA LYS A 153 9.76 3.68 2.54
C LYS A 153 8.71 4.25 1.57
N GLU A 154 9.06 4.35 0.31
CA GLU A 154 8.20 4.89 -0.74
C GLU A 154 6.96 4.00 -0.93
N SER A 155 7.16 2.69 -0.98
CA SER A 155 6.07 1.71 -1.01
C SER A 155 5.19 1.77 0.24
N ALA A 156 5.77 2.01 1.40
CA ALA A 156 5.03 2.17 2.66
C ALA A 156 4.11 3.39 2.63
N ILE A 157 4.59 4.52 2.10
CA ILE A 157 3.79 5.75 1.93
C ILE A 157 2.61 5.47 1.00
N VAL A 158 2.84 4.89 -0.18
CA VAL A 158 1.77 4.55 -1.13
C VAL A 158 0.75 3.61 -0.51
N ALA A 159 1.22 2.54 0.16
CA ALA A 159 0.34 1.58 0.83
C ALA A 159 -0.52 2.25 1.92
N SER A 160 0.04 3.18 2.69
CA SER A 160 -0.73 3.90 3.72
C SER A 160 -1.82 4.79 3.13
N LYS A 161 -1.53 5.51 2.04
CA LYS A 161 -2.51 6.35 1.33
C LYS A 161 -3.67 5.50 0.78
N GLU A 162 -3.37 4.35 0.19
CA GLU A 162 -4.39 3.38 -0.23
C GLU A 162 -5.27 2.93 0.94
N VAL A 163 -4.67 2.65 2.11
CA VAL A 163 -5.43 2.26 3.30
C VAL A 163 -6.33 3.39 3.78
N TYR A 164 -5.84 4.61 3.88
CA TYR A 164 -6.64 5.77 4.28
C TYR A 164 -7.81 6.06 3.35
N ARG A 165 -7.65 5.76 2.06
CA ARG A 165 -8.74 5.88 1.07
C ARG A 165 -9.77 4.78 1.23
N LYS A 166 -9.34 3.52 1.39
CA LYS A 166 -10.24 2.36 1.48
C LYS A 166 -10.89 2.19 2.85
N TYR A 167 -10.21 2.63 3.92
CA TYR A 167 -10.62 2.50 5.31
C TYR A 167 -10.55 3.86 6.02
N PRO A 168 -11.48 4.79 5.72
CA PRO A 168 -11.39 6.17 6.19
C PRO A 168 -11.30 6.32 7.72
N ASP A 169 -11.88 5.39 8.48
CA ASP A 169 -11.81 5.41 9.94
C ASP A 169 -10.38 5.24 10.48
N THR A 170 -9.47 4.63 9.72
CA THR A 170 -8.04 4.53 10.09
C THR A 170 -7.34 5.88 10.13
N LYS A 171 -7.89 6.91 9.48
CA LYS A 171 -7.39 8.29 9.57
C LYS A 171 -7.49 8.90 10.96
N LYS A 172 -8.27 8.29 11.87
CA LYS A 172 -8.39 8.71 13.27
C LYS A 172 -7.20 8.25 14.12
N ASP A 173 -6.39 7.30 13.62
CA ASP A 173 -5.21 6.83 14.33
C ASP A 173 -4.03 7.79 14.13
N ALA A 174 -3.90 8.72 15.09
CA ALA A 174 -2.89 9.77 15.05
C ALA A 174 -1.46 9.22 15.00
N GLU A 175 -1.19 8.10 15.67
CA GLU A 175 0.14 7.49 15.70
C GLU A 175 0.60 7.03 14.31
N SER A 176 -0.25 6.29 13.60
CA SER A 176 0.07 5.86 12.23
C SER A 176 0.17 7.05 11.28
N ARG A 177 -0.70 8.05 11.42
CA ARG A 177 -0.64 9.24 10.55
C ARG A 177 0.65 10.03 10.75
N ILE A 178 1.07 10.23 11.99
CA ILE A 178 2.35 10.91 12.31
C ILE A 178 3.50 10.11 11.71
N TYR A 179 3.51 8.78 11.87
CA TYR A 179 4.55 7.93 11.32
C TYR A 179 4.71 8.11 9.80
N PHE A 180 3.62 8.08 9.03
CA PHE A 180 3.69 8.24 7.57
C PHE A 180 3.95 9.69 7.14
N ALA A 181 3.52 10.69 7.92
CA ALA A 181 3.90 12.09 7.71
C ALA A 181 5.40 12.32 7.93
N ASP A 182 6.00 11.65 8.92
CA ASP A 182 7.45 11.65 9.14
C ASP A 182 8.21 11.01 7.98
N LEU A 183 7.68 9.94 7.37
CA LEU A 183 8.28 9.34 6.17
C LEU A 183 8.25 10.31 4.97
N LEU A 184 7.14 11.00 4.73
CA LEU A 184 7.03 12.04 3.70
C LEU A 184 8.07 13.16 3.93
N PHE A 185 8.16 13.66 5.17
CA PHE A 185 9.15 14.66 5.54
C PHE A 185 10.58 14.18 5.27
N GLY A 186 10.90 12.94 5.70
CA GLY A 186 12.21 12.33 5.52
C GLY A 186 12.57 12.04 4.05
N SER A 187 11.57 11.92 3.17
CA SER A 187 11.74 11.78 1.71
C SER A 187 11.85 13.14 1.00
N GLY A 188 11.79 14.26 1.73
CA GLY A 188 11.86 15.61 1.15
C GLY A 188 10.55 16.11 0.54
N LEU A 189 9.45 15.38 0.69
CA LEU A 189 8.11 15.73 0.22
C LEU A 189 7.45 16.67 1.26
N TYR A 190 7.97 17.90 1.32
CA TYR A 190 7.61 18.85 2.36
C TYR A 190 6.18 19.36 2.23
N GLU A 191 5.68 19.56 1.02
CA GLU A 191 4.30 20.02 0.78
C GLU A 191 3.30 18.96 1.22
N GLU A 192 3.48 17.71 0.79
CA GLU A 192 2.62 16.58 1.18
C GLU A 192 2.68 16.30 2.68
N SER A 193 3.87 16.45 3.27
CA SER A 193 4.07 16.30 4.71
C SER A 193 3.36 17.41 5.49
N TYR A 194 3.41 18.66 5.01
CA TYR A 194 2.71 19.80 5.59
C TYR A 194 1.19 19.57 5.64
N ASP A 195 0.62 19.14 4.53
CA ASP A 195 -0.81 18.86 4.42
C ASP A 195 -1.23 17.77 5.42
N GLU A 196 -0.45 16.68 5.49
CA GLU A 196 -0.73 15.61 6.46
C GLU A 196 -0.67 16.11 7.91
N TYR A 197 0.38 16.84 8.30
CA TYR A 197 0.48 17.36 9.67
C TYR A 197 -0.61 18.38 10.01
N THR A 198 -1.04 19.17 9.03
CA THR A 198 -2.14 20.11 9.21
C THR A 198 -3.46 19.40 9.51
N GLU A 199 -3.74 18.30 8.81
CA GLU A 199 -4.91 17.48 9.10
C GLU A 199 -4.76 16.70 10.42
N ILE A 200 -3.56 16.18 10.74
CA ILE A 200 -3.29 15.48 12.01
C ILE A 200 -3.53 16.40 13.20
N LYS A 201 -3.19 17.69 13.06
CA LYS A 201 -3.42 18.69 14.13
C LYS A 201 -4.88 18.86 14.54
N LEU A 202 -5.83 18.45 13.67
CA LEU A 202 -7.26 18.47 13.95
C LEU A 202 -7.75 17.26 14.76
N LEU A 203 -6.89 16.24 14.95
CA LEU A 203 -7.22 15.06 15.75
C LEU A 203 -7.03 15.31 17.25
N GLU A 204 -7.59 14.42 18.06
CA GLU A 204 -7.27 14.36 19.50
C GLU A 204 -5.85 13.80 19.70
N LEU A 205 -4.91 14.67 20.03
CA LEU A 205 -3.50 14.34 20.17
C LEU A 205 -3.09 14.34 21.66
N LYS A 206 -2.25 13.36 22.02
CA LYS A 206 -1.50 13.40 23.30
C LYS A 206 -0.51 14.57 23.28
N SER A 207 -0.11 15.06 24.47
CA SER A 207 0.80 16.22 24.58
C SER A 207 2.09 16.05 23.76
N GLU A 208 2.70 14.88 23.80
CA GLU A 208 3.92 14.57 23.03
C GLU A 208 3.68 14.60 21.52
N GLN A 209 2.58 14.01 21.05
CA GLN A 209 2.19 14.05 19.63
C GLN A 209 1.93 15.48 19.16
N LYS A 210 1.27 16.30 19.99
CA LYS A 210 1.00 17.71 19.68
C LYS A 210 2.30 18.52 19.57
N SER A 211 3.26 18.28 20.46
CA SER A 211 4.58 18.93 20.41
C SER A 211 5.31 18.54 19.14
N HIS A 212 5.37 17.24 18.83
CA HIS A 212 6.03 16.71 17.61
C HIS A 212 5.43 17.31 16.34
N VAL A 213 4.09 17.31 16.21
CA VAL A 213 3.39 17.86 15.04
C VAL A 213 3.70 19.35 14.86
N ASN A 214 3.68 20.15 15.95
CA ASN A 214 3.99 21.57 15.86
C ASN A 214 5.46 21.81 15.45
N GLU A 215 6.41 21.06 16.02
CA GLU A 215 7.83 21.15 15.66
C GLU A 215 8.04 20.84 14.17
N LYS A 216 7.39 19.78 13.67
CA LYS A 216 7.49 19.39 12.26
C LYS A 216 6.93 20.46 11.33
N LEU A 217 5.78 21.03 11.64
CA LEU A 217 5.19 22.13 10.88
C LEU A 217 6.13 23.35 10.83
N GLU A 218 6.79 23.71 11.93
CA GLU A 218 7.80 24.78 11.94
C GLU A 218 9.02 24.45 11.07
N GLN A 219 9.52 23.22 11.17
CA GLN A 219 10.64 22.75 10.34
C GLN A 219 10.29 22.80 8.86
N ILE A 220 9.10 22.34 8.46
CA ILE A 220 8.61 22.35 7.09
C ILE A 220 8.50 23.77 6.56
N ASN A 221 7.89 24.67 7.33
CA ASN A 221 7.77 26.09 6.94
C ASN A 221 9.13 26.71 6.64
N LYS A 222 10.14 26.44 7.48
CA LYS A 222 11.52 26.92 7.22
C LYS A 222 12.10 26.35 5.93
N LYS A 223 11.78 25.09 5.60
CA LYS A 223 12.24 24.43 4.36
C LYS A 223 11.57 24.99 3.11
N LEU A 224 10.25 25.31 3.20
CA LEU A 224 9.49 25.84 2.07
C LEU A 224 9.80 27.32 1.76
N ILE A 225 10.12 28.12 2.80
CA ILE A 225 10.48 29.54 2.62
C ILE A 225 11.88 29.72 2.06
N ASN A 226 12.80 28.79 2.36
CA ASN A 226 14.21 28.89 1.95
C ASN A 226 14.50 28.18 0.59
N LYS A 227 13.48 27.85 -0.16
CA LYS A 227 13.53 27.28 -1.50
C LYS A 227 13.38 28.40 -2.54
#